data_7a43af65a00914fc1b69b634262651e3
#
_entry.id   7a43af65a00914fc1b69b634262651e3
#
_cell.length_a   1.000
_cell.length_b   1.000
_cell.length_c   1.000
_cell.angle_alpha   90.00
_cell.angle_beta   90.00
_cell.angle_gamma   90.00
#
_symmetry.space_group_name_H-M   'P 1'
#
loop_
_entity.id
_entity.type
_entity.pdbx_description
1 polymer ?
#
loop_
_entity_poly.entity_id
_entity_poly.type
_entity_poly.pdbx_seq_one_letter_code
_entity_poly.pdbx_strand_id
1 'polypeptide(L)'
;MKRLFGPIAVMVVGIMLSGCAGLIVASGATVGVAAYQERGIEGAAQDTKLATQIRMSYLEASSALTTHVGIEVYESRVLLTGLVSEEQHRADAVKLAWTVIGVKDVINEIQLRTEEGVVEFAYDAWISTQLSSK
;
A
#
# COMPACT_ATOMS: atom_id res chain seq x y z
N MET A 1 46.39 -19.75 0.08
CA MET A 1 45.48 -18.81 0.70
C MET A 1 44.49 -18.15 -0.27
N LYS A 2 44.90 -17.74 -1.46
CA LYS A 2 43.98 -17.11 -2.43
C LYS A 2 42.91 -18.03 -3.04
N ARG A 3 43.04 -19.32 -2.98
CA ARG A 3 42.10 -20.30 -3.55
C ARG A 3 40.95 -20.75 -2.63
N LEU A 4 41.03 -20.46 -1.34
CA LEU A 4 40.01 -20.83 -0.35
C LEU A 4 38.95 -19.74 -0.16
N PHE A 5 39.24 -18.48 -0.53
CA PHE A 5 38.29 -17.38 -0.41
C PHE A 5 37.20 -17.40 -1.50
N GLY A 6 37.46 -18.00 -2.66
CA GLY A 6 36.49 -18.07 -3.77
C GLY A 6 35.23 -18.90 -3.42
N PRO A 7 35.38 -20.14 -2.97
CA PRO A 7 34.20 -20.97 -2.69
C PRO A 7 33.38 -20.48 -1.48
N ILE A 8 34.06 -19.89 -0.50
CA ILE A 8 33.36 -19.33 0.68
C ILE A 8 32.56 -18.07 0.31
N ALA A 9 33.12 -17.20 -0.54
CA ALA A 9 32.42 -16.01 -1.03
C ALA A 9 31.19 -16.37 -1.85
N VAL A 10 31.29 -17.37 -2.71
CA VAL A 10 30.16 -17.87 -3.53
C VAL A 10 29.07 -18.49 -2.63
N MET A 11 29.47 -19.22 -1.59
CA MET A 11 28.52 -19.82 -0.65
C MET A 11 27.79 -18.77 0.20
N VAL A 12 28.47 -17.72 0.64
CA VAL A 12 27.86 -16.61 1.40
C VAL A 12 26.87 -15.81 0.52
N VAL A 13 27.20 -15.55 -0.76
CA VAL A 13 26.29 -14.88 -1.69
C VAL A 13 25.06 -15.75 -1.97
N GLY A 14 25.21 -17.05 -2.08
CA GLY A 14 24.09 -17.99 -2.27
C GLY A 14 23.11 -18.00 -1.10
N ILE A 15 23.59 -17.90 0.12
CA ILE A 15 22.76 -17.85 1.33
C ILE A 15 21.99 -16.51 1.43
N MET A 16 22.59 -15.42 0.98
CA MET A 16 21.91 -14.11 0.97
C MET A 16 20.79 -14.03 -0.05
N LEU A 17 20.91 -14.71 -1.19
CA LEU A 17 19.84 -14.74 -2.20
C LEU A 17 18.67 -15.65 -1.80
N SER A 18 18.92 -16.72 -1.07
CA SER A 18 17.85 -17.63 -0.62
C SER A 18 17.01 -17.05 0.53
N GLY A 19 17.54 -16.11 1.31
CA GLY A 19 16.79 -15.46 2.39
C GLY A 19 15.62 -14.62 1.92
N CYS A 20 15.76 -13.93 0.79
CA CYS A 20 14.68 -13.10 0.23
C CYS A 20 13.56 -13.92 -0.41
N ALA A 21 13.88 -15.06 -1.03
CA ALA A 21 12.87 -15.94 -1.63
C ALA A 21 12.00 -16.64 -0.56
N GLY A 22 12.61 -17.04 0.57
CA GLY A 22 11.88 -17.64 1.67
C GLY A 22 10.89 -16.71 2.37
N LEU A 23 11.23 -15.42 2.49
CA LEU A 23 10.34 -14.40 3.06
C LEU A 23 9.13 -14.10 2.17
N ILE A 24 9.32 -14.07 0.85
CA ILE A 24 8.23 -13.84 -0.10
C ILE A 24 7.25 -15.02 -0.11
N VAL A 25 7.74 -16.24 -0.04
CA VAL A 25 6.88 -17.43 -0.01
C VAL A 25 6.12 -17.53 1.33
N ALA A 26 6.77 -17.23 2.45
CA ALA A 26 6.12 -17.27 3.75
C ALA A 26 5.06 -16.15 3.92
N SER A 27 5.34 -14.94 3.45
CA SER A 27 4.38 -13.83 3.49
C SER A 27 3.25 -14.02 2.46
N GLY A 28 3.55 -14.59 1.30
CA GLY A 28 2.54 -14.93 0.30
C GLY A 28 1.56 -16.02 0.77
N ALA A 29 2.04 -17.03 1.50
CA ALA A 29 1.18 -18.09 2.02
C ALA A 29 0.21 -17.59 3.10
N THR A 30 0.67 -16.73 4.01
CA THR A 30 -0.20 -16.19 5.08
C THR A 30 -1.24 -15.20 4.55
N VAL A 31 -0.85 -14.33 3.65
CA VAL A 31 -1.79 -13.39 3.00
C VAL A 31 -2.79 -14.13 2.12
N GLY A 32 -2.34 -15.16 1.38
CA GLY A 32 -3.21 -16.00 0.55
C GLY A 32 -4.25 -16.75 1.37
N VAL A 33 -3.88 -17.30 2.52
CA VAL A 33 -4.81 -18.03 3.40
C VAL A 33 -5.84 -17.08 4.02
N ALA A 34 -5.44 -15.91 4.50
CA ALA A 34 -6.36 -14.91 5.04
C ALA A 34 -7.35 -14.41 3.99
N ALA A 35 -6.90 -14.09 2.79
CA ALA A 35 -7.74 -13.66 1.69
C ALA A 35 -8.72 -14.76 1.23
N TYR A 36 -8.28 -16.01 1.24
CA TYR A 36 -9.13 -17.16 0.88
C TYR A 36 -10.25 -17.40 1.89
N GLN A 37 -9.98 -17.19 3.18
CA GLN A 37 -10.97 -17.38 4.24
C GLN A 37 -12.11 -16.36 4.19
N GLU A 38 -11.82 -15.12 3.83
CA GLU A 38 -12.81 -14.03 3.88
C GLU A 38 -13.49 -13.75 2.54
N ARG A 39 -12.78 -13.78 1.42
CA ARG A 39 -13.26 -13.30 0.13
C ARG A 39 -12.97 -14.20 -1.06
N GLY A 40 -12.12 -15.18 -0.87
CA GLY A 40 -11.53 -15.94 -1.96
C GLY A 40 -10.42 -15.19 -2.70
N ILE A 41 -9.60 -15.92 -3.43
CA ILE A 41 -8.43 -15.40 -4.16
C ILE A 41 -8.84 -14.39 -5.26
N GLU A 42 -9.98 -14.63 -5.91
CA GLU A 42 -10.48 -13.77 -6.98
C GLU A 42 -10.85 -12.37 -6.50
N GLY A 43 -11.49 -12.25 -5.35
CA GLY A 43 -11.83 -10.97 -4.74
C GLY A 43 -10.58 -10.16 -4.35
N ALA A 44 -9.59 -10.82 -3.74
CA ALA A 44 -8.34 -10.17 -3.38
C ALA A 44 -7.52 -9.73 -4.61
N ALA A 45 -7.51 -10.53 -5.67
CA ALA A 45 -6.85 -10.18 -6.93
C ALA A 45 -7.53 -8.99 -7.61
N GLN A 46 -8.85 -8.94 -7.59
CA GLN A 46 -9.62 -7.81 -8.13
C GLN A 46 -9.33 -6.52 -7.36
N ASP A 47 -9.32 -6.55 -6.04
CA ASP A 47 -9.02 -5.40 -5.20
C ASP A 47 -7.60 -4.87 -5.45
N THR A 48 -6.62 -5.77 -5.58
CA THR A 48 -5.24 -5.42 -5.92
C THR A 48 -5.14 -4.76 -7.29
N LYS A 49 -5.87 -5.27 -8.27
CA LYS A 49 -5.93 -4.68 -9.62
C LYS A 49 -6.50 -3.27 -9.58
N LEU A 50 -7.60 -3.05 -8.88
CA LEU A 50 -8.23 -1.73 -8.73
C LEU A 50 -7.27 -0.74 -8.04
N ALA A 51 -6.63 -1.13 -6.96
CA ALA A 51 -5.65 -0.30 -6.26
C ALA A 51 -4.48 0.09 -7.16
N THR A 52 -3.99 -0.85 -7.97
CA THR A 52 -2.90 -0.59 -8.93
C THR A 52 -3.33 0.39 -10.02
N GLN A 53 -4.53 0.23 -10.58
CA GLN A 53 -5.04 1.13 -11.63
C GLN A 53 -5.26 2.55 -11.09
N ILE A 54 -5.80 2.71 -9.88
CA ILE A 54 -5.96 4.02 -9.25
C ILE A 54 -4.59 4.65 -9.02
N ARG A 55 -3.62 3.89 -8.53
CA ARG A 55 -2.25 4.38 -8.30
C ARG A 55 -1.57 4.84 -9.59
N MET A 56 -1.76 4.11 -10.69
CA MET A 56 -1.26 4.52 -12.00
C MET A 56 -1.90 5.83 -12.47
N SER A 57 -3.21 5.99 -12.30
CA SER A 57 -3.90 7.24 -12.61
C SER A 57 -3.36 8.43 -11.78
N TYR A 58 -3.01 8.20 -10.52
CA TYR A 58 -2.40 9.24 -9.69
C TYR A 58 -0.99 9.61 -10.13
N LEU A 59 -0.18 8.61 -10.52
CA LEU A 59 1.17 8.84 -11.06
C LEU A 59 1.13 9.71 -12.32
N GLU A 60 0.17 9.48 -13.20
CA GLU A 60 0.00 10.23 -14.43
C GLU A 60 -0.52 11.65 -14.20
N ALA A 61 -1.35 11.85 -13.17
CA ALA A 61 -1.99 13.12 -12.89
C ALA A 61 -1.12 14.06 -12.06
N SER A 62 -0.54 13.61 -10.97
CA SER A 62 0.20 14.46 -10.03
C SER A 62 1.08 13.68 -9.05
N SER A 63 2.30 14.16 -8.86
CA SER A 63 3.20 13.64 -7.81
C SER A 63 2.64 13.86 -6.39
N ALA A 64 1.86 14.91 -6.18
CA ALA A 64 1.21 15.20 -4.90
C ALA A 64 0.21 14.10 -4.53
N LEU A 65 -0.60 13.61 -5.47
CA LEU A 65 -1.53 12.52 -5.24
C LEU A 65 -0.79 11.22 -4.89
N THR A 66 0.27 10.91 -5.64
CA THR A 66 1.05 9.70 -5.42
C THR A 66 1.74 9.67 -4.05
N THR A 67 2.21 10.83 -3.58
CA THR A 67 2.99 10.94 -2.34
C THR A 67 2.10 11.08 -1.10
N HIS A 68 0.97 11.76 -1.22
CA HIS A 68 0.17 12.19 -0.07
C HIS A 68 -1.18 11.48 0.09
N VAL A 69 -1.60 10.68 -0.91
CA VAL A 69 -2.87 9.95 -0.85
C VAL A 69 -2.64 8.45 -0.75
N GLY A 70 -3.12 7.87 0.33
CA GLY A 70 -3.19 6.42 0.53
C GLY A 70 -4.43 5.83 -0.15
N ILE A 71 -4.27 4.63 -0.70
CA ILE A 71 -5.32 3.89 -1.40
C ILE A 71 -5.43 2.50 -0.78
N GLU A 72 -6.59 2.18 -0.25
CA GLU A 72 -6.95 0.84 0.19
C GLU A 72 -8.20 0.38 -0.53
N VAL A 73 -8.24 -0.86 -0.96
CA VAL A 73 -9.41 -1.43 -1.66
C VAL A 73 -9.85 -2.71 -0.99
N TYR A 74 -11.13 -2.78 -0.69
CA TYR A 74 -11.79 -3.95 -0.10
C TYR A 74 -13.15 -4.17 -0.75
N GLU A 75 -13.36 -5.34 -1.33
CA GLU A 75 -14.60 -5.70 -2.06
C GLU A 75 -15.00 -4.68 -3.14
N SER A 76 -14.03 -4.17 -3.87
CA SER A 76 -14.16 -3.11 -4.88
C SER A 76 -14.60 -1.75 -4.33
N ARG A 77 -14.55 -1.55 -3.04
CA ARG A 77 -14.77 -0.27 -2.36
C ARG A 77 -13.42 0.34 -2.02
N VAL A 78 -13.24 1.60 -2.35
CA VAL A 78 -11.97 2.33 -2.22
C VAL A 78 -12.03 3.23 -1.01
N LEU A 79 -11.06 3.11 -0.12
CA LEU A 79 -10.81 4.07 0.95
C LEU A 79 -9.60 4.93 0.56
N LEU A 80 -9.82 6.24 0.50
CA LEU A 80 -8.78 7.24 0.27
C LEU A 80 -8.44 7.93 1.59
N THR A 81 -7.17 7.90 1.95
CA THR A 81 -6.64 8.54 3.16
C THR A 81 -5.49 9.45 2.82
N GLY A 82 -5.09 10.29 3.74
CA GLY A 82 -3.89 11.12 3.58
C GLY A 82 -4.10 12.59 3.93
N LEU A 83 -3.05 13.37 3.70
CA LEU A 83 -3.00 14.77 4.04
C LEU A 83 -2.49 15.58 2.84
N VAL A 84 -3.37 16.36 2.22
CA VAL A 84 -3.05 17.17 1.04
C VAL A 84 -3.09 18.67 1.37
N SER A 85 -2.31 19.45 0.63
CA SER A 85 -2.21 20.89 0.87
C SER A 85 -3.35 21.68 0.23
N GLU A 86 -3.98 21.12 -0.80
CA GLU A 86 -4.98 21.81 -1.60
C GLU A 86 -6.25 20.99 -1.75
N GLU A 87 -7.40 21.65 -1.67
CA GLU A 87 -8.71 21.03 -1.89
C GLU A 87 -8.82 20.38 -3.27
N GLN A 88 -8.13 20.96 -4.28
CA GLN A 88 -8.12 20.42 -5.63
C GLN A 88 -7.53 19.01 -5.68
N HIS A 89 -6.45 18.76 -4.97
CA HIS A 89 -5.86 17.42 -4.89
C HIS A 89 -6.82 16.40 -4.28
N ARG A 90 -7.57 16.80 -3.26
CA ARG A 90 -8.59 15.94 -2.65
C ARG A 90 -9.70 15.59 -3.65
N ALA A 91 -10.21 16.58 -4.38
CA ALA A 91 -11.24 16.41 -5.39
C ALA A 91 -10.75 15.55 -6.57
N ASP A 92 -9.53 15.78 -7.04
CA ASP A 92 -8.93 15.01 -8.13
C ASP A 92 -8.70 13.55 -7.74
N ALA A 93 -8.27 13.29 -6.51
CA ALA A 93 -8.10 11.94 -5.99
C ALA A 93 -9.40 11.13 -6.06
N VAL A 94 -10.50 11.71 -5.58
CA VAL A 94 -11.83 11.08 -5.61
C VAL A 94 -12.30 10.86 -7.04
N LYS A 95 -12.17 11.88 -7.88
CA LYS A 95 -12.55 11.81 -9.30
C LYS A 95 -11.81 10.72 -10.04
N LEU A 96 -10.49 10.65 -9.90
CA LEU A 96 -9.66 9.63 -10.56
C LEU A 96 -9.98 8.21 -10.06
N ALA A 97 -10.25 8.04 -8.77
CA ALA A 97 -10.67 6.73 -8.25
C ALA A 97 -11.98 6.24 -8.89
N TRP A 98 -12.94 7.13 -9.11
CA TRP A 98 -14.20 6.81 -9.79
C TRP A 98 -14.06 6.50 -11.28
N THR A 99 -12.99 6.93 -11.95
CA THR A 99 -12.76 6.62 -13.38
C THR A 99 -12.35 5.16 -13.60
N VAL A 100 -11.90 4.47 -12.57
CA VAL A 100 -11.45 3.09 -12.69
C VAL A 100 -12.64 2.13 -12.74
N ILE A 101 -12.72 1.37 -13.81
CA ILE A 101 -13.81 0.42 -14.05
C ILE A 101 -13.77 -0.70 -13.00
N GLY A 102 -14.87 -0.90 -12.31
CA GLY A 102 -15.03 -1.92 -11.28
C GLY A 102 -15.07 -1.36 -9.86
N VAL A 103 -14.78 -0.07 -9.67
CA VAL A 103 -14.97 0.62 -8.39
C VAL A 103 -16.45 0.74 -8.10
N LYS A 104 -16.89 0.25 -6.94
CA LYS A 104 -18.28 0.30 -6.48
C LYS A 104 -18.58 1.47 -5.58
N ASP A 105 -17.59 1.89 -4.80
CA ASP A 105 -17.72 2.97 -3.82
C ASP A 105 -16.37 3.62 -3.53
N VAL A 106 -16.38 4.90 -3.20
CA VAL A 106 -15.18 5.65 -2.80
C VAL A 106 -15.46 6.40 -1.50
N ILE A 107 -14.78 6.00 -0.46
CA ILE A 107 -14.82 6.64 0.85
C ILE A 107 -13.63 7.60 0.94
N ASN A 108 -13.92 8.89 1.14
CA ASN A 108 -12.92 9.94 1.16
C ASN A 108 -12.64 10.38 2.59
N GLU A 109 -11.49 9.97 3.11
CA GLU A 109 -10.92 10.37 4.40
C GLU A 109 -9.65 11.21 4.22
N ILE A 110 -9.49 11.86 3.07
CA ILE A 110 -8.38 12.77 2.81
C ILE A 110 -8.62 14.08 3.55
N GLN A 111 -7.66 14.48 4.37
CA GLN A 111 -7.68 15.73 5.12
C GLN A 111 -6.86 16.82 4.42
N LEU A 112 -7.24 18.08 4.65
CA LEU A 112 -6.44 19.22 4.24
C LEU A 112 -5.34 19.50 5.28
N ARG A 113 -4.18 19.90 4.81
CA ARG A 113 -3.06 20.32 5.66
C ARG A 113 -3.34 21.69 6.27
N THR A 114 -4.16 21.69 7.31
CA THR A 114 -4.31 22.81 8.22
C THR A 114 -3.49 22.51 9.48
N GLU A 115 -3.20 23.50 10.31
CA GLU A 115 -2.48 23.26 11.57
C GLU A 115 -3.22 22.24 12.45
N GLU A 116 -4.54 22.34 12.52
CA GLU A 116 -5.40 21.40 13.25
C GLU A 116 -5.36 20.00 12.65
N GLY A 117 -5.49 19.88 11.33
CA GLY A 117 -5.45 18.57 10.64
C GLY A 117 -4.11 17.85 10.74
N VAL A 118 -3.00 18.59 10.80
CA VAL A 118 -1.66 17.99 11.03
C VAL A 118 -1.57 17.41 12.43
N VAL A 119 -2.08 18.09 13.44
CA VAL A 119 -2.08 17.62 14.83
C VAL A 119 -2.94 16.38 14.99
N GLU A 120 -4.15 16.36 14.41
CA GLU A 120 -5.06 15.22 14.45
C GLU A 120 -4.45 13.99 13.75
N PHE A 121 -3.92 14.15 12.56
CA PHE A 121 -3.24 13.08 11.83
C PHE A 121 -2.03 12.51 12.59
N ALA A 122 -1.22 13.37 13.19
CA ALA A 122 -0.08 12.96 14.01
C ALA A 122 -0.52 12.21 15.27
N TYR A 123 -1.61 12.62 15.88
CA TYR A 123 -2.19 11.97 17.05
C TYR A 123 -2.73 10.57 16.72
N ASP A 124 -3.45 10.41 15.63
CA ASP A 124 -3.95 9.13 15.15
C ASP A 124 -2.82 8.17 14.80
N ALA A 125 -1.77 8.66 14.14
CA ALA A 125 -0.57 7.88 13.84
C ALA A 125 0.15 7.42 15.11
N TRP A 126 0.23 8.27 16.14
CA TRP A 126 0.81 7.92 17.43
C TRP A 126 0.00 6.84 18.15
N ILE A 127 -1.33 6.95 18.18
CA ILE A 127 -2.23 5.94 18.76
C ILE A 127 -2.06 4.60 18.05
N SER A 128 -2.03 4.59 16.72
CA SER A 128 -1.85 3.37 15.92
C SER A 128 -0.52 2.68 16.23
N THR A 129 0.56 3.45 16.41
CA THR A 129 1.87 2.94 16.80
C THR A 129 1.84 2.34 18.20
N GLN A 130 1.17 2.97 19.16
CA GLN A 130 1.02 2.46 20.53
C GLN A 130 0.25 1.13 20.57
N LEU A 131 -0.81 1.00 19.79
CA LEU A 131 -1.61 -0.22 19.69
C LEU A 131 -0.84 -1.38 19.04
N SER A 132 -0.01 -1.08 18.05
CA SER A 132 0.80 -2.07 17.35
C SER A 132 2.00 -2.57 18.16
N SER A 133 2.44 -1.83 19.17
CA SER A 133 3.60 -2.17 20.01
C SER A 133 3.25 -3.07 21.21
N LYS A 134 2.00 -3.37 21.44
CA LYS A 134 1.50 -4.28 22.50
C LYS A 134 1.12 -5.63 21.94
#